data_c655f1884447ae10ed3d9c24eb164645
#
_entry.id   c655f1884447ae10ed3d9c24eb164645
#
_cell.length_a   1.000
_cell.length_b   1.000
_cell.length_c   1.000
_cell.angle_alpha   90.00
_cell.angle_beta   90.00
_cell.angle_gamma   90.00
#
_symmetry.space_group_name_H-M   'P 1'
#
loop_
_entity.id
_entity.type
_entity.pdbx_description
1 polymer ?
#
loop_
_entity_poly.entity_id
_entity_poly.type
_entity_poly.pdbx_seq_one_letter_code
_entity_poly.pdbx_strand_id
1 'polypeptide(L)'
;MMQPRLTLVTLGVSDLARARAFYEAWGWKASSASQPEVVFFQANGLALALWSRADLAEDAGIEDKPTGFSAVSLAYNARSKEEADEVYALAIAAGAKAVKPLHDVFWGGYSGYFADPDGHLWEVAWNPAFPLDEQGHMFLPDSVK
;
A
#
# COMPACT_ATOMS: atom_id res chain seq x y z
N MET A 1 0.45 22.55 -17.71
CA MET A 1 -0.71 22.27 -16.84
C MET A 1 -0.51 20.92 -16.17
N MET A 2 -0.77 20.84 -14.88
CA MET A 2 -0.62 19.58 -14.14
C MET A 2 -1.75 18.60 -14.52
N GLN A 3 -1.38 17.33 -14.75
CA GLN A 3 -2.35 16.24 -14.89
C GLN A 3 -2.58 15.61 -13.52
N PRO A 4 -3.82 15.22 -13.18
CA PRO A 4 -4.12 14.61 -11.87
C PRO A 4 -3.68 13.13 -11.84
N ARG A 5 -2.38 12.92 -11.61
CA ARG A 5 -1.81 11.56 -11.53
C ARG A 5 -0.77 11.48 -10.44
N LEU A 6 -0.74 10.32 -9.81
CA LEU A 6 0.26 9.94 -8.83
C LEU A 6 1.16 8.90 -9.48
N THR A 7 2.46 9.12 -9.49
CA THR A 7 3.40 8.21 -10.18
C THR A 7 4.26 7.38 -9.23
N LEU A 8 4.48 7.87 -8.01
CA LEU A 8 5.36 7.20 -7.05
C LEU A 8 4.89 7.49 -5.63
N VAL A 9 4.83 6.45 -4.81
CA VAL A 9 4.67 6.56 -3.36
C VAL A 9 5.94 6.04 -2.74
N THR A 10 6.59 6.84 -1.89
CA THR A 10 7.78 6.42 -1.15
C THR A 10 7.44 6.27 0.31
N LEU A 11 7.71 5.08 0.87
CA LEU A 11 7.52 4.79 2.28
C LEU A 11 8.87 4.81 2.98
N GLY A 12 9.00 5.64 4.01
CA GLY A 12 10.17 5.64 4.88
C GLY A 12 10.14 4.44 5.80
N VAL A 13 11.23 3.68 5.86
CA VAL A 13 11.31 2.44 6.64
C VAL A 13 12.56 2.47 7.51
N SER A 14 12.51 1.77 8.66
CA SER A 14 13.65 1.71 9.58
C SER A 14 14.65 0.62 9.18
N ASP A 15 14.18 -0.45 8.54
CA ASP A 15 15.01 -1.58 8.11
C ASP A 15 14.59 -1.98 6.69
N LEU A 16 15.39 -1.59 5.71
CA LEU A 16 15.05 -1.78 4.30
C LEU A 16 14.92 -3.26 3.94
N ALA A 17 15.82 -4.11 4.45
CA ALA A 17 15.77 -5.54 4.16
C ALA A 17 14.50 -6.18 4.73
N ARG A 18 14.11 -5.80 5.94
CA ARG A 18 12.88 -6.29 6.57
C ARG A 18 11.65 -5.82 5.80
N ALA A 19 11.61 -4.55 5.42
CA ALA A 19 10.48 -4.00 4.67
C ALA A 19 10.35 -4.68 3.31
N ARG A 20 11.46 -4.85 2.59
CA ARG A 20 11.47 -5.56 1.32
C ARG A 20 10.93 -6.99 1.46
N ALA A 21 11.42 -7.71 2.47
CA ALA A 21 11.00 -9.09 2.72
C ALA A 21 9.49 -9.18 2.98
N PHE A 22 8.92 -8.21 3.70
CA PHE A 22 7.48 -8.15 3.94
C PHE A 22 6.70 -8.05 2.62
N TYR A 23 7.02 -7.08 1.77
CA TYR A 23 6.28 -6.87 0.52
C TYR A 23 6.46 -8.03 -0.46
N GLU A 24 7.67 -8.63 -0.49
CA GLU A 24 7.89 -9.83 -1.29
C GLU A 24 7.06 -11.02 -0.78
N ALA A 25 6.99 -11.21 0.53
CA ALA A 25 6.18 -12.27 1.13
C ALA A 25 4.69 -12.03 0.93
N TRP A 26 4.27 -10.76 0.86
CA TRP A 26 2.87 -10.42 0.57
C TRP A 26 2.50 -10.65 -0.90
N GLY A 27 3.49 -10.82 -1.77
CA GLY A 27 3.26 -11.18 -3.16
C GLY A 27 3.77 -10.17 -4.18
N TRP A 28 4.43 -9.11 -3.74
CA TRP A 28 4.99 -8.11 -4.65
C TRP A 28 6.38 -8.54 -5.10
N LYS A 29 6.78 -8.11 -6.28
CA LYS A 29 8.10 -8.42 -6.84
C LYS A 29 8.92 -7.14 -6.97
N ALA A 30 10.10 -7.14 -6.35
CA ALA A 30 11.01 -6.00 -6.47
C ALA A 30 11.49 -5.84 -7.91
N SER A 31 11.49 -4.59 -8.37
CA SER A 31 11.96 -4.24 -9.71
C SER A 31 13.46 -4.38 -9.82
N SER A 32 13.95 -4.70 -11.01
CA SER A 32 15.38 -4.67 -11.33
C SER A 32 15.96 -3.25 -11.25
N ALA A 33 15.13 -2.22 -11.23
CA ALA A 33 15.57 -0.84 -11.01
C ALA A 33 15.97 -0.58 -9.57
N SER A 34 15.70 -1.50 -8.64
CA SER A 34 16.08 -1.36 -7.24
C SER A 34 17.59 -1.30 -7.07
N GLN A 35 18.04 -0.54 -6.07
CA GLN A 35 19.45 -0.37 -5.72
C GLN A 35 19.65 -0.80 -4.26
N PRO A 36 20.91 -0.90 -3.76
CA PRO A 36 21.13 -1.33 -2.37
C PRO A 36 20.40 -0.47 -1.33
N GLU A 37 20.21 0.82 -1.59
CA GLU A 37 19.61 1.76 -0.65
C GLU A 37 18.14 2.06 -0.90
N VAL A 38 17.56 1.64 -2.04
CA VAL A 38 16.15 1.89 -2.37
C VAL A 38 15.56 0.71 -3.14
N VAL A 39 14.38 0.30 -2.73
CA VAL A 39 13.66 -0.81 -3.38
C VAL A 39 12.43 -0.25 -4.08
N PHE A 40 12.25 -0.62 -5.34
CA PHE A 40 11.08 -0.24 -6.14
C PHE A 40 10.21 -1.44 -6.46
N PHE A 41 8.91 -1.25 -6.37
CA PHE A 41 7.91 -2.23 -6.81
C PHE A 41 7.01 -1.56 -7.84
N GLN A 42 6.76 -2.25 -8.94
CA GLN A 42 5.77 -1.77 -9.92
C GLN A 42 4.38 -2.14 -9.43
N ALA A 43 3.55 -1.15 -9.16
CA ALA A 43 2.12 -1.31 -8.98
C ALA A 43 1.41 -0.85 -10.27
N ASN A 44 0.12 -1.05 -10.37
CA ASN A 44 -0.61 -0.65 -11.58
C ASN A 44 -0.56 0.86 -11.80
N GLY A 45 0.19 1.32 -12.78
CA GLY A 45 0.24 2.72 -13.16
C GLY A 45 1.05 3.62 -12.23
N LEU A 46 1.57 3.09 -11.12
CA LEU A 46 2.45 3.82 -10.22
C LEU A 46 3.49 2.87 -9.64
N ALA A 47 4.50 3.41 -9.00
CA ALA A 47 5.49 2.62 -8.29
C ALA A 47 5.40 2.87 -6.79
N LEU A 48 5.73 1.84 -6.02
CA LEU A 48 5.93 1.95 -4.57
C LEU A 48 7.42 1.81 -4.31
N ALA A 49 8.01 2.77 -3.60
CA ALA A 49 9.41 2.72 -3.20
C ALA A 49 9.53 2.57 -1.69
N LEU A 50 10.55 1.81 -1.28
CA LEU A 50 10.95 1.73 0.13
C LEU A 50 12.31 2.39 0.27
N TRP A 51 12.45 3.28 1.22
CA TRP A 51 13.68 4.03 1.45
C TRP A 51 13.86 4.24 2.95
N SER A 52 15.11 4.33 3.39
CA SER A 52 15.38 4.61 4.80
C SER A 52 14.66 5.91 5.22
N ARG A 53 14.00 5.88 6.39
CA ARG A 53 13.34 7.08 6.94
C ARG A 53 14.31 8.23 7.05
N ALA A 54 15.56 7.95 7.51
CA ALA A 54 16.59 8.97 7.68
C ALA A 54 16.98 9.59 6.34
N ASP A 55 17.18 8.77 5.32
CA ASP A 55 17.56 9.26 3.98
C ASP A 55 16.43 10.06 3.34
N LEU A 56 15.19 9.59 3.50
CA LEU A 56 14.01 10.30 2.97
C LEU A 56 13.86 11.67 3.65
N ALA A 57 14.00 11.72 4.96
CA ALA A 57 13.88 12.98 5.71
C ALA A 57 14.99 13.95 5.32
N GLU A 58 16.23 13.47 5.20
CA GLU A 58 17.37 14.29 4.78
C GLU A 58 17.16 14.84 3.37
N ASP A 59 16.72 14.00 2.44
CA ASP A 59 16.46 14.40 1.05
C ASP A 59 15.37 15.47 0.97
N ALA A 60 14.33 15.32 1.78
CA ALA A 60 13.23 16.29 1.83
C ALA A 60 13.57 17.55 2.63
N GLY A 61 14.67 17.55 3.38
CA GLY A 61 15.06 18.69 4.20
C GLY A 61 14.19 18.86 5.45
N ILE A 62 13.64 17.78 5.98
CA ILE A 62 12.81 17.82 7.19
C ILE A 62 13.38 16.91 8.26
N GLU A 63 12.97 17.15 9.49
CA GLU A 63 13.40 16.36 10.63
C GLU A 63 12.54 15.11 10.80
N ASP A 64 13.17 13.94 10.99
CA ASP A 64 12.45 12.68 11.22
C ASP A 64 12.08 12.59 12.70
N LYS A 65 10.84 12.95 13.04
CA LYS A 65 10.29 12.85 14.38
C LYS A 65 9.14 11.83 14.43
N PRO A 66 9.06 11.03 15.50
CA PRO A 66 7.87 10.18 15.70
C PRO A 66 6.64 11.08 15.89
N THR A 67 5.65 10.91 15.02
CA THR A 67 4.44 11.73 15.03
C THR A 67 3.16 10.94 15.29
N GLY A 68 3.27 9.63 15.54
CA GLY A 68 2.11 8.76 15.68
C GLY A 68 1.44 8.50 14.33
N PHE A 69 0.11 8.62 14.28
CA PHE A 69 -0.64 8.39 13.06
C PHE A 69 -0.31 9.45 12.00
N SER A 70 0.16 9.02 10.83
CA SER A 70 0.56 9.93 9.76
C SER A 70 -0.61 10.46 8.93
N ALA A 71 -1.84 10.01 9.23
CA ALA A 71 -3.06 10.40 8.51
C ALA A 71 -3.03 10.02 7.01
N VAL A 72 -2.32 8.95 6.68
CA VAL A 72 -2.27 8.37 5.33
C VAL A 72 -2.57 6.90 5.44
N SER A 73 -3.41 6.39 4.56
CA SER A 73 -3.53 4.95 4.35
C SER A 73 -3.44 4.65 2.86
N LEU A 74 -2.82 3.53 2.55
CA LEU A 74 -2.82 2.96 1.21
C LEU A 74 -3.92 1.91 1.16
N ALA A 75 -4.47 1.64 -0.01
CA ALA A 75 -5.54 0.66 -0.12
C ALA A 75 -5.29 -0.33 -1.25
N TYR A 76 -5.63 -1.56 -0.97
CA TYR A 76 -5.77 -2.61 -1.97
C TYR A 76 -7.26 -2.90 -2.11
N ASN A 77 -7.82 -2.66 -3.29
CA ASN A 77 -9.20 -2.98 -3.57
C ASN A 77 -9.30 -4.35 -4.22
N ALA A 78 -10.06 -5.23 -3.61
CA ALA A 78 -10.28 -6.59 -4.08
C ALA A 78 -11.50 -6.67 -4.99
N ARG A 79 -11.58 -7.74 -5.78
CA ARG A 79 -12.71 -8.00 -6.68
C ARG A 79 -13.88 -8.69 -6.00
N SER A 80 -13.64 -9.22 -4.79
CA SER A 80 -14.64 -9.97 -4.02
C SER A 80 -14.27 -9.95 -2.55
N LYS A 81 -15.22 -10.34 -1.70
CA LYS A 81 -14.94 -10.54 -0.27
C LYS A 81 -13.91 -11.66 -0.06
N GLU A 82 -14.01 -12.71 -0.87
CA GLU A 82 -13.09 -13.85 -0.80
C GLU A 82 -11.65 -13.42 -1.11
N GLU A 83 -11.46 -12.60 -2.15
CA GLU A 83 -10.14 -12.05 -2.46
C GLU A 83 -9.64 -11.16 -1.34
N ALA A 84 -10.52 -10.32 -0.77
CA ALA A 84 -10.14 -9.47 0.36
C ALA A 84 -9.64 -10.31 1.56
N ASP A 85 -10.36 -11.40 1.88
CA ASP A 85 -9.94 -12.31 2.95
C ASP A 85 -8.57 -12.91 2.67
N GLU A 86 -8.33 -13.37 1.45
CA GLU A 86 -7.06 -13.98 1.05
C GLU A 86 -5.90 -12.98 1.14
N VAL A 87 -6.10 -11.78 0.61
CA VAL A 87 -5.06 -10.73 0.60
C VAL A 87 -4.72 -10.29 2.02
N TYR A 88 -5.73 -10.12 2.86
CA TYR A 88 -5.52 -9.76 4.26
C TYR A 88 -4.77 -10.87 5.03
N ALA A 89 -5.20 -12.10 4.89
CA ALA A 89 -4.55 -13.25 5.54
C ALA A 89 -3.08 -13.38 5.09
N LEU A 90 -2.81 -13.16 3.81
CA LEU A 90 -1.45 -13.21 3.28
C LEU A 90 -0.57 -12.13 3.89
N ALA A 91 -1.10 -10.92 4.09
CA ALA A 91 -0.36 -9.84 4.75
C ALA A 91 -0.01 -10.20 6.19
N ILE A 92 -0.96 -10.75 6.93
CA ILE A 92 -0.71 -11.18 8.31
C ILE A 92 0.36 -12.27 8.36
N ALA A 93 0.27 -13.26 7.46
CA ALA A 93 1.29 -14.32 7.35
C ALA A 93 2.67 -13.77 6.98
N ALA A 94 2.72 -12.67 6.22
CA ALA A 94 3.97 -12.01 5.81
C ALA A 94 4.60 -11.16 6.92
N GLY A 95 3.89 -10.93 8.03
CA GLY A 95 4.40 -10.18 9.18
C GLY A 95 3.68 -8.87 9.48
N ALA A 96 2.55 -8.60 8.84
CA ALA A 96 1.75 -7.42 9.14
C ALA A 96 1.09 -7.54 10.51
N LYS A 97 0.81 -6.38 11.10
CA LYS A 97 0.04 -6.28 12.33
C LYS A 97 -1.42 -6.03 11.99
N ALA A 98 -2.32 -6.87 12.51
CA ALA A 98 -3.75 -6.62 12.37
C ALA A 98 -4.14 -5.35 13.13
N VAL A 99 -4.80 -4.43 12.46
CA VAL A 99 -5.28 -3.18 13.05
C VAL A 99 -6.79 -3.25 13.23
N LYS A 100 -7.50 -3.65 12.18
CA LYS A 100 -8.95 -3.83 12.23
C LYS A 100 -9.32 -5.00 11.32
N PRO A 101 -10.02 -6.02 11.81
CA PRO A 101 -10.36 -7.16 10.96
C PRO A 101 -11.33 -6.76 9.86
N LEU A 102 -11.32 -7.55 8.79
CA LEU A 102 -12.29 -7.38 7.71
C LEU A 102 -13.71 -7.57 8.25
N HIS A 103 -14.62 -6.68 7.85
CA HIS A 103 -16.01 -6.72 8.29
C HIS A 103 -16.90 -6.00 7.27
N ASP A 104 -18.17 -6.33 7.27
CA ASP A 104 -19.14 -5.64 6.45
C ASP A 104 -19.31 -4.20 6.95
N VAL A 105 -19.36 -3.26 6.01
CA VAL A 105 -19.47 -1.84 6.32
C VAL A 105 -20.78 -1.26 5.80
N PHE A 106 -21.24 -0.16 6.40
CA PHE A 106 -22.56 0.40 6.14
C PHE A 106 -22.81 0.81 4.70
N TRP A 107 -21.75 1.16 3.95
CA TRP A 107 -21.88 1.55 2.54
C TRP A 107 -21.95 0.36 1.58
N GLY A 108 -22.15 -0.85 2.09
CA GLY A 108 -22.35 -2.06 1.31
C GLY A 108 -21.09 -2.83 0.92
N GLY A 109 -19.95 -2.38 1.38
CA GLY A 109 -18.67 -3.03 1.12
C GLY A 109 -18.17 -3.88 2.27
N TYR A 110 -16.89 -4.26 2.18
CA TYR A 110 -16.22 -5.15 3.12
C TYR A 110 -14.78 -4.68 3.24
N SER A 111 -14.32 -4.33 4.43
CA SER A 111 -12.98 -3.77 4.58
C SER A 111 -12.37 -4.02 5.95
N GLY A 112 -11.06 -3.90 6.01
CA GLY A 112 -10.27 -3.96 7.22
C GLY A 112 -8.93 -3.29 7.01
N TYR A 113 -8.13 -3.23 8.07
CA TYR A 113 -6.83 -2.56 8.05
C TYR A 113 -5.76 -3.43 8.67
N PHE A 114 -4.57 -3.35 8.11
CA PHE A 114 -3.34 -3.87 8.73
C PHE A 114 -2.26 -2.79 8.66
N ALA A 115 -1.22 -2.94 9.48
CA ALA A 115 -0.02 -2.11 9.38
C ALA A 115 1.15 -2.97 8.91
N ASP A 116 1.99 -2.41 8.05
CA ASP A 116 3.22 -3.08 7.67
C ASP A 116 4.23 -3.07 8.84
N PRO A 117 5.40 -3.71 8.73
CA PRO A 117 6.37 -3.75 9.84
C PRO A 117 6.81 -2.37 10.34
N ASP A 118 6.69 -1.33 9.54
CA ASP A 118 7.04 0.03 9.92
C ASP A 118 5.85 0.87 10.39
N GLY A 119 4.67 0.26 10.47
CA GLY A 119 3.47 0.95 10.91
C GLY A 119 2.71 1.66 9.81
N HIS A 120 3.09 1.50 8.56
CA HIS A 120 2.35 2.08 7.45
C HIS A 120 1.01 1.37 7.30
N LEU A 121 -0.06 2.16 7.25
CA LEU A 121 -1.42 1.66 7.29
C LEU A 121 -1.91 1.29 5.89
N TRP A 122 -2.46 0.08 5.78
CA TRP A 122 -3.10 -0.41 4.57
C TRP A 122 -4.53 -0.79 4.84
N GLU A 123 -5.42 -0.38 3.95
CA GLU A 123 -6.79 -0.88 3.89
C GLU A 123 -6.88 -1.97 2.84
N VAL A 124 -7.53 -3.08 3.18
CA VAL A 124 -7.97 -4.07 2.20
C VAL A 124 -9.49 -3.93 2.11
N ALA A 125 -10.00 -3.70 0.91
CA ALA A 125 -11.42 -3.39 0.75
C ALA A 125 -11.99 -4.07 -0.50
N TRP A 126 -13.25 -4.50 -0.40
CA TRP A 126 -14.08 -4.78 -1.55
C TRP A 126 -15.22 -3.77 -1.56
N ASN A 127 -15.35 -3.05 -2.64
CA ASN A 127 -16.40 -2.04 -2.82
C ASN A 127 -17.15 -2.32 -4.13
N PRO A 128 -18.39 -2.82 -4.06
CA PRO A 128 -19.14 -3.13 -5.28
C PRO A 128 -19.47 -1.90 -6.12
N ALA A 129 -19.41 -0.69 -5.54
CA ALA A 129 -19.66 0.56 -6.27
C ALA A 129 -18.43 1.06 -7.04
N PHE A 130 -17.24 0.52 -6.77
CA PHE A 130 -15.99 0.88 -7.44
C PHE A 130 -15.40 -0.34 -8.14
N PRO A 131 -15.96 -0.76 -9.29
CA PRO A 131 -15.48 -1.95 -9.98
C PRO A 131 -14.08 -1.74 -10.54
N LEU A 132 -13.33 -2.83 -10.60
CA LEU A 132 -11.99 -2.86 -11.17
C LEU A 132 -12.06 -3.40 -12.61
N ASP A 133 -11.19 -2.87 -13.48
CA ASP A 133 -11.04 -3.44 -14.81
C ASP A 133 -10.18 -4.73 -14.77
N GLU A 134 -9.89 -5.31 -15.95
CA GLU A 134 -9.13 -6.55 -16.03
C GLU A 134 -7.72 -6.43 -15.46
N GLN A 135 -7.13 -5.23 -15.49
CA GLN A 135 -5.80 -4.96 -14.95
C GLN A 135 -5.84 -4.59 -13.47
N GLY A 136 -7.02 -4.44 -12.88
CA GLY A 136 -7.15 -4.02 -11.48
C GLY A 136 -7.18 -2.51 -11.28
N HIS A 137 -7.37 -1.75 -12.33
CA HIS A 137 -7.52 -0.30 -12.23
C HIS A 137 -8.93 0.06 -11.76
N MET A 138 -9.01 1.00 -10.84
CA MET A 138 -10.28 1.51 -10.33
C MET A 138 -10.63 2.80 -11.06
N PHE A 139 -11.87 2.88 -11.54
CA PHE A 139 -12.39 4.09 -12.17
C PHE A 139 -13.63 4.55 -11.40
N LEU A 140 -13.57 5.78 -10.93
CA LEU A 140 -14.71 6.39 -10.25
C LEU A 140 -15.78 6.77 -11.25
N PRO A 141 -17.06 6.95 -10.82
CA PRO A 141 -18.08 7.49 -11.70
C PRO A 141 -17.61 8.80 -12.33
N ASP A 142 -17.99 9.04 -13.58
CA ASP A 142 -17.61 10.22 -14.37
C ASP A 142 -16.12 10.27 -14.77
N SER A 143 -15.36 9.19 -14.50
CA SER A 143 -13.97 9.10 -14.95
C SER A 143 -13.87 8.63 -16.38
N VAL A 144 -12.82 9.05 -17.08
CA VAL A 144 -12.47 8.58 -18.42
C VAL A 144 -11.46 7.43 -18.27
N LYS A 145 -11.82 6.29 -18.85
CA LYS A 145 -10.93 5.13 -18.86
C LYS A 145 -9.82 5.25 -19.89
#